data_aaef128145ca91b6ad4e9aa30f3fc177
#
_entry.id   aaef128145ca91b6ad4e9aa30f3fc177
#
_cell.length_a   1.000
_cell.length_b   1.000
_cell.length_c   1.000
_cell.angle_alpha   90.00
_cell.angle_beta   90.00
_cell.angle_gamma   90.00
#
_symmetry.space_group_name_H-M   'P 1'
#
loop_
_entity.id
_entity.type
_entity.pdbx_description
1 polymer ?
#
loop_
_entity_poly.entity_id
_entity_poly.type
_entity_poly.pdbx_seq_one_letter_code
_entity_poly.pdbx_strand_id
1 'polypeptide(L)'
;IDNKLYFSNENKKTKLNNLANDENLKNVYDIVTRNGGYCFMATISKDRKIENYPFGSVTGYSYDKRGFPVLALSDISRHTKNLETNTAVSLVLMNNNQIGSAFQTRVVFTGDINKIHNDFTNEYDFYKGELPSDETVKYKEYYLKSHPDAGWIEFPDINMYVMNNIKDIYYISGPASADKISIDKYIRLFDLQT
;
A
#
# COMPACT_ATOMS: atom_id res chain seq x y z
N ILE A 1 -26.85 -32.37 0.46
CA ILE A 1 -26.45 -31.00 0.15
C ILE A 1 -25.40 -30.49 1.15
N ASP A 2 -25.31 -31.05 2.37
CA ASP A 2 -24.41 -30.55 3.44
C ASP A 2 -22.94 -30.97 3.33
N ASN A 3 -22.64 -32.06 2.64
CA ASN A 3 -21.23 -32.57 2.55
C ASN A 3 -20.30 -31.65 1.72
N LYS A 4 -20.82 -30.93 0.69
CA LYS A 4 -19.99 -30.03 -0.11
C LYS A 4 -19.58 -28.76 0.64
N LEU A 5 -20.41 -28.25 1.53
CA LEU A 5 -20.11 -27.09 2.39
C LEU A 5 -19.08 -27.46 3.47
N TYR A 6 -19.17 -28.67 4.04
CA TYR A 6 -18.25 -29.16 5.06
C TYR A 6 -16.84 -29.33 4.51
N PHE A 7 -16.69 -29.99 3.35
CA PHE A 7 -15.38 -30.15 2.67
C PHE A 7 -14.78 -28.82 2.19
N SER A 8 -15.61 -27.82 1.84
CA SER A 8 -15.11 -26.49 1.49
C SER A 8 -14.55 -25.73 2.69
N ASN A 9 -15.17 -25.88 3.86
CA ASN A 9 -14.75 -25.22 5.09
C ASN A 9 -13.49 -25.86 5.70
N GLU A 10 -13.36 -27.20 5.68
CA GLU A 10 -12.12 -27.89 6.11
C GLU A 10 -10.94 -27.56 5.20
N ASN A 11 -11.14 -27.51 3.88
CA ASN A 11 -10.10 -27.09 2.94
C ASN A 11 -9.69 -25.61 3.12
N LYS A 12 -10.63 -24.76 3.48
CA LYS A 12 -10.37 -23.35 3.77
C LYS A 12 -9.54 -23.21 5.06
N LYS A 13 -9.91 -23.94 6.11
CA LYS A 13 -9.22 -23.97 7.40
C LYS A 13 -7.81 -24.56 7.31
N THR A 14 -7.62 -25.61 6.53
CA THR A 14 -6.30 -26.24 6.30
C THR A 14 -5.38 -25.32 5.49
N LYS A 15 -5.90 -24.63 4.47
CA LYS A 15 -5.16 -23.62 3.70
C LYS A 15 -4.79 -22.41 4.55
N LEU A 16 -5.68 -21.97 5.45
CA LEU A 16 -5.42 -20.90 6.41
C LEU A 16 -4.26 -21.27 7.34
N ASN A 17 -4.30 -22.48 7.90
CA ASN A 17 -3.25 -22.96 8.81
C ASN A 17 -1.89 -23.03 8.11
N ASN A 18 -1.84 -23.40 6.83
CA ASN A 18 -0.60 -23.44 6.06
C ASN A 18 -0.05 -22.04 5.73
N LEU A 19 -0.91 -21.05 5.50
CA LEU A 19 -0.50 -19.65 5.31
C LEU A 19 -0.08 -19.01 6.64
N ALA A 20 -0.79 -19.30 7.73
CA ALA A 20 -0.47 -18.82 9.07
C ALA A 20 0.84 -19.42 9.65
N ASN A 21 1.29 -20.55 9.12
CA ASN A 21 2.57 -21.19 9.49
C ASN A 21 3.77 -20.64 8.68
N ASP A 22 3.54 -19.81 7.67
CA ASP A 22 4.61 -19.12 6.92
C ASP A 22 5.03 -17.86 7.72
N GLU A 23 6.08 -18.00 8.52
CA GLU A 23 6.57 -16.97 9.43
C GLU A 23 6.95 -15.67 8.69
N ASN A 24 7.57 -15.77 7.53
CA ASN A 24 7.92 -14.61 6.73
C ASN A 24 6.68 -13.86 6.21
N LEU A 25 5.67 -14.60 5.77
CA LEU A 25 4.40 -14.03 5.35
C LEU A 25 3.68 -13.32 6.50
N LYS A 26 3.69 -13.92 7.70
CA LYS A 26 3.14 -13.32 8.91
C LYS A 26 3.89 -12.02 9.28
N ASN A 27 5.21 -12.05 9.26
CA ASN A 27 6.02 -10.86 9.55
C ASN A 27 5.75 -9.72 8.56
N VAL A 28 5.56 -10.04 7.28
CA VAL A 28 5.16 -9.05 6.26
C VAL A 28 3.78 -8.48 6.58
N TYR A 29 2.82 -9.33 6.92
CA TYR A 29 1.48 -8.89 7.34
C TYR A 29 1.56 -7.92 8.52
N ASP A 30 2.31 -8.28 9.57
CA ASP A 30 2.47 -7.45 10.77
C ASP A 30 3.14 -6.09 10.46
N ILE A 31 4.07 -6.02 9.51
CA ILE A 31 4.68 -4.77 9.06
C ILE A 31 3.66 -3.91 8.32
N VAL A 32 2.89 -4.50 7.40
CA VAL A 32 1.92 -3.78 6.56
C VAL A 32 0.75 -3.24 7.38
N THR A 33 0.23 -4.03 8.32
CA THR A 33 -0.98 -3.70 9.10
C THR A 33 -0.73 -2.79 10.30
N ARG A 34 0.51 -2.40 10.51
CA ARG A 34 0.87 -1.52 11.63
C ARG A 34 0.27 -0.12 11.46
N ASN A 35 -0.35 0.38 12.51
CA ASN A 35 -0.94 1.72 12.54
C ASN A 35 0.14 2.83 12.50
N GLY A 36 -0.16 3.93 11.79
CA GLY A 36 0.70 5.12 11.72
C GLY A 36 2.00 4.89 10.96
N GLY A 37 2.00 3.97 9.99
CA GLY A 37 3.19 3.61 9.23
C GLY A 37 3.65 4.71 8.27
N TYR A 38 4.99 4.87 8.20
CA TYR A 38 5.66 5.65 7.16
C TYR A 38 6.47 4.71 6.27
N CYS A 39 6.54 5.04 4.99
CA CYS A 39 7.36 4.30 4.03
C CYS A 39 8.35 5.23 3.33
N PHE A 40 9.49 4.67 2.92
CA PHE A 40 10.34 5.29 1.93
C PHE A 40 9.80 4.93 0.56
N MET A 41 9.55 5.95 -0.27
CA MET A 41 9.02 5.79 -1.62
C MET A 41 10.06 6.24 -2.64
N ALA A 42 10.35 5.41 -3.62
CA ALA A 42 11.14 5.77 -4.78
C ALA A 42 10.24 5.87 -6.01
N THR A 43 10.34 6.98 -6.72
CA THR A 43 9.65 7.25 -8.01
C THR A 43 10.67 7.57 -9.09
N ILE A 44 10.30 7.46 -10.35
CA ILE A 44 11.19 7.83 -11.49
C ILE A 44 11.02 9.30 -11.80
N SER A 45 12.12 10.04 -11.74
CA SER A 45 12.11 11.49 -11.93
C SER A 45 11.77 11.89 -13.36
N LYS A 46 10.82 12.85 -13.51
CA LYS A 46 10.53 13.55 -14.77
C LYS A 46 11.29 14.87 -14.93
N ASP A 47 12.06 15.29 -13.92
CA ASP A 47 12.86 16.52 -13.99
C ASP A 47 13.97 16.35 -15.05
N ARG A 48 14.04 17.24 -16.03
CA ARG A 48 14.99 17.19 -17.15
C ARG A 48 16.45 17.05 -16.74
N LYS A 49 16.83 17.56 -15.56
CA LYS A 49 18.21 17.49 -15.07
C LYS A 49 18.58 16.10 -14.52
N ILE A 50 17.57 15.35 -14.06
CA ILE A 50 17.73 14.04 -13.45
C ILE A 50 16.64 13.09 -13.99
N GLU A 51 16.28 13.25 -15.26
CA GLU A 51 15.28 12.41 -15.91
C GLU A 51 15.69 10.94 -15.86
N ASN A 52 14.71 10.08 -15.57
CA ASN A 52 14.90 8.64 -15.38
C ASN A 52 15.75 8.20 -14.16
N TYR A 53 16.23 9.14 -13.34
CA TYR A 53 16.84 8.76 -12.08
C TYR A 53 15.78 8.49 -11.00
N PRO A 54 16.06 7.55 -10.07
CA PRO A 54 15.18 7.33 -8.94
C PRO A 54 15.19 8.54 -8.00
N PHE A 55 13.99 8.97 -7.58
CA PHE A 55 13.78 10.04 -6.62
C PHE A 55 13.17 9.46 -5.34
N GLY A 56 13.91 9.56 -4.23
CA GLY A 56 13.49 9.07 -2.91
C GLY A 56 12.72 10.13 -2.12
N SER A 57 11.67 9.71 -1.42
CA SER A 57 10.88 10.53 -0.49
C SER A 57 10.35 9.68 0.66
N VAL A 58 9.77 10.33 1.67
CA VAL A 58 9.07 9.67 2.78
C VAL A 58 7.62 10.11 2.74
N THR A 59 6.69 9.15 2.94
CA THR A 59 5.26 9.44 3.04
C THR A 59 4.59 8.48 4.03
N GLY A 60 3.43 8.88 4.57
CA GLY A 60 2.57 7.97 5.31
C GLY A 60 1.95 6.94 4.38
N TYR A 61 1.71 5.74 4.90
CA TYR A 61 0.98 4.72 4.18
C TYR A 61 -0.10 4.08 5.06
N SER A 62 -1.09 3.54 4.42
CA SER A 62 -2.08 2.62 4.96
C SER A 62 -2.23 1.44 4.00
N TYR A 63 -3.26 0.63 4.16
CA TYR A 63 -3.54 -0.51 3.31
C TYR A 63 -5.05 -0.69 3.12
N ASP A 64 -5.44 -1.24 1.97
CA ASP A 64 -6.84 -1.62 1.71
C ASP A 64 -7.14 -3.03 2.27
N LYS A 65 -8.38 -3.49 2.13
CA LYS A 65 -8.82 -4.82 2.59
C LYS A 65 -8.04 -5.99 1.99
N ARG A 66 -7.33 -5.79 0.89
CA ARG A 66 -6.48 -6.79 0.22
C ARG A 66 -5.01 -6.69 0.61
N GLY A 67 -4.67 -5.74 1.51
CA GLY A 67 -3.30 -5.43 1.89
C GLY A 67 -2.54 -4.57 0.88
N PHE A 68 -3.22 -4.00 -0.12
CA PHE A 68 -2.55 -3.12 -1.08
C PHE A 68 -2.20 -1.79 -0.43
N PRO A 69 -0.94 -1.32 -0.55
CA PRO A 69 -0.52 -0.05 0.00
C PRO A 69 -1.36 1.11 -0.54
N VAL A 70 -1.84 1.95 0.38
CA VAL A 70 -2.64 3.16 0.12
C VAL A 70 -1.85 4.37 0.60
N LEU A 71 -1.73 5.39 -0.24
CA LEU A 71 -1.02 6.63 0.03
C LEU A 71 -1.95 7.83 -0.15
N ALA A 72 -1.73 8.88 0.64
CA ALA A 72 -2.33 10.20 0.45
C ALA A 72 -1.22 11.16 0.03
N LEU A 73 -1.28 11.65 -1.21
CA LEU A 73 -0.21 12.44 -1.82
C LEU A 73 -0.73 13.78 -2.32
N SER A 74 0.04 14.84 -2.06
CA SER A 74 -0.25 16.18 -2.55
C SER A 74 0.19 16.35 -4.01
N ASP A 75 -0.65 16.97 -4.84
CA ASP A 75 -0.37 17.23 -6.25
C ASP A 75 0.82 18.19 -6.46
N ILE A 76 1.18 18.99 -5.46
CA ILE A 76 2.35 19.88 -5.54
C ILE A 76 3.67 19.15 -5.26
N SER A 77 3.61 17.96 -4.70
CA SER A 77 4.80 17.17 -4.35
C SER A 77 5.52 16.63 -5.58
N ARG A 78 6.85 16.61 -5.51
CA ARG A 78 7.70 16.14 -6.62
C ARG A 78 7.44 14.66 -6.97
N HIS A 79 7.28 13.81 -5.96
CA HIS A 79 6.98 12.39 -6.19
C HIS A 79 5.63 12.22 -6.92
N THR A 80 4.61 13.01 -6.58
CA THR A 80 3.31 12.96 -7.26
C THR A 80 3.42 13.40 -8.72
N LYS A 81 4.17 14.46 -8.98
CA LYS A 81 4.45 14.90 -10.37
C LYS A 81 5.21 13.86 -11.18
N ASN A 82 6.08 13.07 -10.56
CA ASN A 82 6.75 11.97 -11.22
C ASN A 82 5.74 10.88 -11.65
N LEU A 83 4.74 10.59 -10.79
CA LEU A 83 3.70 9.59 -11.07
C LEU A 83 2.79 9.94 -12.24
N GLU A 84 2.68 11.21 -12.63
CA GLU A 84 1.94 11.61 -13.82
C GLU A 84 2.53 11.03 -15.13
N THR A 85 3.83 10.72 -15.14
CA THR A 85 4.55 10.21 -16.31
C THR A 85 4.99 8.76 -16.17
N ASN A 86 5.19 8.29 -14.94
CA ASN A 86 5.63 6.91 -14.69
C ASN A 86 5.08 6.43 -13.34
N THR A 87 4.19 5.46 -13.39
CA THR A 87 3.51 4.89 -12.20
C THR A 87 4.34 3.87 -11.42
N ALA A 88 5.51 3.50 -11.94
CA ALA A 88 6.39 2.54 -11.29
C ALA A 88 6.99 3.12 -10.00
N VAL A 89 6.82 2.42 -8.90
CA VAL A 89 7.33 2.80 -7.59
C VAL A 89 7.92 1.62 -6.83
N SER A 90 8.80 1.94 -5.89
CA SER A 90 9.21 1.03 -4.83
C SER A 90 8.88 1.66 -3.49
N LEU A 91 8.21 0.89 -2.61
CA LEU A 91 7.87 1.28 -1.24
C LEU A 91 8.63 0.41 -0.27
N VAL A 92 9.39 1.02 0.64
CA VAL A 92 10.07 0.31 1.72
C VAL A 92 9.32 0.58 3.02
N LEU A 93 8.67 -0.44 3.55
CA LEU A 93 7.96 -0.39 4.83
C LEU A 93 8.86 -1.01 5.91
N MET A 94 9.01 -0.32 7.02
CA MET A 94 9.91 -0.72 8.09
C MET A 94 9.17 -0.87 9.41
N ASN A 95 9.70 -1.70 10.28
CA ASN A 95 9.25 -1.75 11.66
C ASN A 95 9.70 -0.48 12.40
N ASN A 96 8.77 0.41 12.77
CA ASN A 96 9.05 1.72 13.38
C ASN A 96 9.84 1.68 14.69
N ASN A 97 9.90 0.52 15.38
CA ASN A 97 10.58 0.41 16.67
C ASN A 97 12.11 0.36 16.57
N GLN A 98 12.69 0.36 15.36
CA GLN A 98 14.13 0.18 15.14
C GLN A 98 14.69 1.07 14.02
N ILE A 99 14.16 2.27 13.84
CA ILE A 99 14.63 3.20 12.80
C ILE A 99 16.15 3.47 12.99
N GLY A 100 16.92 3.20 11.95
CA GLY A 100 18.35 3.51 11.92
C GLY A 100 19.30 2.30 11.92
N SER A 101 18.80 1.07 11.93
CA SER A 101 19.64 -0.12 11.80
C SER A 101 19.51 -0.77 10.41
N ALA A 102 20.63 -1.05 9.76
CA ALA A 102 20.67 -1.86 8.52
C ALA A 102 20.17 -3.30 8.73
N PHE A 103 20.07 -3.74 9.99
CA PHE A 103 19.59 -5.05 10.39
C PHE A 103 18.08 -5.10 10.61
N GLN A 104 17.39 -3.97 10.40
CA GLN A 104 15.97 -3.87 10.63
C GLN A 104 15.17 -4.69 9.63
N THR A 105 14.19 -5.44 10.13
CA THR A 105 13.20 -6.12 9.29
C THR A 105 12.40 -5.10 8.48
N ARG A 106 12.27 -5.37 7.19
CA ARG A 106 11.55 -4.50 6.26
C ARG A 106 10.96 -5.29 5.11
N VAL A 107 9.93 -4.75 4.53
CA VAL A 107 9.35 -5.26 3.29
C VAL A 107 9.44 -4.21 2.20
N VAL A 108 9.82 -4.63 1.00
CA VAL A 108 9.87 -3.81 -0.19
C VAL A 108 8.77 -4.27 -1.13
N PHE A 109 7.84 -3.36 -1.45
CA PHE A 109 6.88 -3.55 -2.50
C PHE A 109 7.37 -2.83 -3.75
N THR A 110 7.37 -3.51 -4.88
CA THR A 110 7.63 -2.91 -6.19
C THR A 110 6.43 -3.15 -7.09
N GLY A 111 5.98 -2.10 -7.77
CA GLY A 111 4.79 -2.20 -8.62
C GLY A 111 4.38 -0.86 -9.19
N ASP A 112 3.16 -0.82 -9.72
CA ASP A 112 2.56 0.40 -10.23
C ASP A 112 1.54 0.95 -9.23
N ILE A 113 1.61 2.26 -8.98
CA ILE A 113 0.65 2.97 -8.14
C ILE A 113 -0.27 3.81 -9.01
N ASN A 114 -1.57 3.77 -8.72
CA ASN A 114 -2.57 4.48 -9.49
C ASN A 114 -3.35 5.45 -8.60
N LYS A 115 -3.63 6.64 -9.15
CA LYS A 115 -4.51 7.62 -8.53
C LYS A 115 -5.93 7.06 -8.50
N ILE A 116 -6.60 7.17 -7.38
CA ILE A 116 -8.02 6.92 -7.28
C ILE A 116 -8.70 8.15 -7.88
N HIS A 117 -9.37 7.93 -8.99
CA HIS A 117 -10.10 9.00 -9.67
C HIS A 117 -11.37 9.31 -8.86
N ASN A 118 -11.51 10.57 -8.50
CA ASN A 118 -12.81 11.13 -8.29
C ASN A 118 -13.48 11.18 -9.68
N ASP A 119 -14.70 10.71 -9.81
CA ASP A 119 -15.48 10.86 -11.04
C ASP A 119 -15.81 12.34 -11.35
N PHE A 120 -15.27 13.27 -10.56
CA PHE A 120 -15.27 14.70 -10.83
C PHE A 120 -14.34 14.98 -11.99
N THR A 121 -14.88 15.06 -13.18
CA THR A 121 -14.13 15.30 -14.42
C THR A 121 -13.68 16.75 -14.58
N ASN A 122 -14.10 17.68 -13.67
CA ASN A 122 -13.78 19.10 -13.75
C ASN A 122 -13.70 19.78 -12.36
N GLU A 123 -12.80 20.75 -12.20
CA GLU A 123 -12.76 21.74 -11.09
C GLU A 123 -14.14 22.37 -10.78
N TYR A 124 -15.01 22.40 -11.79
CA TYR A 124 -16.37 22.94 -11.74
C TYR A 124 -17.34 22.09 -10.90
N ASP A 125 -17.11 20.79 -10.75
CA ASP A 125 -17.99 19.87 -10.02
C ASP A 125 -17.81 20.02 -8.50
N PHE A 126 -16.61 20.39 -8.03
CA PHE A 126 -16.35 20.72 -6.62
C PHE A 126 -17.17 21.94 -6.17
N TYR A 127 -17.31 22.96 -7.04
CA TYR A 127 -18.11 24.17 -6.73
C TYR A 127 -19.62 23.91 -6.80
N LYS A 128 -20.06 22.81 -7.38
CA LYS A 128 -21.49 22.43 -7.39
C LYS A 128 -21.92 21.69 -6.14
N GLY A 129 -21.00 21.38 -5.21
CA GLY A 129 -21.29 20.64 -4.00
C GLY A 129 -21.56 19.15 -4.25
N GLU A 130 -21.03 18.61 -5.34
CA GLU A 130 -21.10 17.16 -5.60
C GLU A 130 -20.23 16.39 -4.61
N LEU A 131 -20.74 15.25 -4.14
CA LEU A 131 -20.01 14.42 -3.17
C LEU A 131 -18.87 13.65 -3.88
N PRO A 132 -17.73 13.40 -3.18
CA PRO A 132 -16.68 12.53 -3.68
C PRO A 132 -17.25 11.16 -4.07
N SER A 133 -16.62 10.48 -5.04
CA SER A 133 -17.01 9.10 -5.36
C SER A 133 -16.89 8.22 -4.12
N ASP A 134 -17.78 7.22 -3.99
CA ASP A 134 -17.74 6.25 -2.89
C ASP A 134 -16.36 5.59 -2.76
N GLU A 135 -15.65 5.44 -3.85
CA GLU A 135 -14.30 4.86 -3.87
C GLU A 135 -13.28 5.78 -3.20
N THR A 136 -13.29 7.09 -3.48
CA THR A 136 -12.40 8.06 -2.82
C THR A 136 -12.66 8.11 -1.31
N VAL A 137 -13.92 8.19 -0.90
CA VAL A 137 -14.31 8.17 0.52
C VAL A 137 -13.75 6.93 1.21
N LYS A 138 -13.94 5.77 0.60
CA LYS A 138 -13.47 4.49 1.10
C LYS A 138 -11.94 4.43 1.27
N TYR A 139 -11.17 4.95 0.30
CA TYR A 139 -9.70 4.97 0.41
C TYR A 139 -9.21 5.99 1.45
N LYS A 140 -9.91 7.12 1.62
CA LYS A 140 -9.68 8.03 2.76
C LYS A 140 -9.91 7.33 4.10
N GLU A 141 -10.99 6.54 4.23
CA GLU A 141 -11.27 5.75 5.44
C GLU A 141 -10.16 4.73 5.73
N TYR A 142 -9.65 4.03 4.71
CA TYR A 142 -8.49 3.14 4.91
C TYR A 142 -7.27 3.89 5.42
N TYR A 143 -6.99 5.07 4.88
CA TYR A 143 -5.85 5.88 5.30
C TYR A 143 -6.02 6.39 6.74
N LEU A 144 -7.19 6.91 7.08
CA LEU A 144 -7.49 7.45 8.41
C LEU A 144 -7.49 6.39 9.52
N LYS A 145 -7.72 5.10 9.20
CA LYS A 145 -7.54 4.02 10.18
C LYS A 145 -6.11 3.93 10.71
N SER A 146 -5.13 4.16 9.85
CA SER A 146 -3.70 4.15 10.22
C SER A 146 -3.20 5.52 10.69
N HIS A 147 -3.86 6.61 10.29
CA HIS A 147 -3.48 7.99 10.54
C HIS A 147 -4.68 8.82 11.01
N PRO A 148 -5.23 8.57 12.23
CA PRO A 148 -6.46 9.21 12.69
C PRO A 148 -6.35 10.74 12.82
N ASP A 149 -5.13 11.25 12.97
CA ASP A 149 -4.86 12.69 13.11
C ASP A 149 -4.57 13.40 11.77
N ALA A 150 -4.70 12.70 10.63
CA ALA A 150 -4.40 13.25 9.31
C ALA A 150 -5.53 14.16 8.78
N GLY A 151 -5.93 15.19 9.53
CA GLY A 151 -6.97 16.13 9.07
C GLY A 151 -6.64 16.86 7.77
N TRP A 152 -5.36 16.93 7.39
CA TRP A 152 -4.89 17.50 6.12
C TRP A 152 -5.31 16.67 4.89
N ILE A 153 -5.80 15.44 5.06
CA ILE A 153 -6.30 14.61 3.96
C ILE A 153 -7.49 15.23 3.22
N GLU A 154 -8.16 16.19 3.85
CA GLU A 154 -9.28 16.93 3.26
C GLU A 154 -8.84 18.15 2.43
N PHE A 155 -7.54 18.44 2.34
CA PHE A 155 -7.07 19.51 1.48
C PHE A 155 -7.29 19.18 0.00
N PRO A 156 -7.67 20.17 -0.84
CA PRO A 156 -8.08 19.92 -2.23
C PRO A 156 -6.96 19.39 -3.13
N ASP A 157 -5.69 19.59 -2.75
CA ASP A 157 -4.53 19.08 -3.48
C ASP A 157 -4.11 17.66 -3.04
N ILE A 158 -4.78 17.08 -2.05
CA ILE A 158 -4.49 15.72 -1.57
C ILE A 158 -5.34 14.71 -2.32
N ASN A 159 -4.69 13.74 -2.93
CA ASN A 159 -5.33 12.65 -3.65
C ASN A 159 -4.92 11.30 -3.09
N MET A 160 -5.85 10.34 -3.20
CA MET A 160 -5.61 8.95 -2.80
C MET A 160 -4.97 8.17 -3.94
N TYR A 161 -4.00 7.34 -3.58
CA TYR A 161 -3.29 6.45 -4.49
C TYR A 161 -3.27 5.04 -3.92
N VAL A 162 -3.32 4.02 -4.78
CA VAL A 162 -3.23 2.61 -4.39
C VAL A 162 -2.24 1.87 -5.28
N MET A 163 -1.39 1.04 -4.67
CA MET A 163 -0.53 0.11 -5.41
C MET A 163 -1.30 -1.17 -5.72
N ASN A 164 -2.18 -1.13 -6.72
CA ASN A 164 -3.05 -2.24 -7.09
C ASN A 164 -2.42 -3.22 -8.10
N ASN A 165 -1.22 -2.94 -8.58
CA ASN A 165 -0.46 -3.78 -9.48
C ASN A 165 0.93 -4.09 -8.90
N ILE A 166 0.93 -4.92 -7.83
CA ILE A 166 2.17 -5.36 -7.18
C ILE A 166 2.90 -6.33 -8.13
N LYS A 167 4.17 -6.06 -8.40
CA LYS A 167 5.06 -6.88 -9.23
C LYS A 167 5.99 -7.76 -8.42
N ASP A 168 6.39 -7.27 -7.24
CA ASP A 168 7.32 -7.97 -6.36
C ASP A 168 7.08 -7.57 -4.90
N ILE A 169 7.22 -8.55 -4.00
CA ILE A 169 7.26 -8.36 -2.56
C ILE A 169 8.52 -9.03 -2.05
N TYR A 170 9.45 -8.21 -1.52
CA TYR A 170 10.75 -8.66 -1.04
C TYR A 170 10.87 -8.38 0.45
N TYR A 171 11.00 -9.43 1.25
CA TYR A 171 11.11 -9.34 2.70
C TYR A 171 12.55 -9.54 3.14
N ILE A 172 13.06 -8.63 3.96
CA ILE A 172 14.39 -8.69 4.55
C ILE A 172 14.22 -8.86 6.05
N SER A 173 14.59 -10.04 6.56
CA SER A 173 14.44 -10.42 7.98
C SER A 173 15.66 -10.04 8.82
N GLY A 174 16.80 -9.69 8.18
CA GLY A 174 18.04 -9.34 8.86
C GLY A 174 19.25 -9.37 7.94
N PRO A 175 20.48 -9.38 8.51
CA PRO A 175 21.71 -9.47 7.72
C PRO A 175 21.76 -10.77 6.92
N ALA A 176 22.00 -10.65 5.62
CA ALA A 176 22.11 -11.77 4.69
C ALA A 176 20.88 -12.73 4.68
N SER A 177 19.74 -12.25 5.15
CA SER A 177 18.48 -13.01 5.16
C SER A 177 17.39 -12.22 4.46
N ALA A 178 16.99 -12.68 3.28
CA ALA A 178 15.94 -12.06 2.49
C ALA A 178 15.21 -13.11 1.65
N ASP A 179 13.90 -12.94 1.53
CA ASP A 179 13.02 -13.85 0.82
C ASP A 179 12.05 -13.10 -0.10
N LYS A 180 11.75 -13.73 -1.22
CA LYS A 180 10.67 -13.29 -2.09
C LYS A 180 9.35 -13.85 -1.61
N ILE A 181 8.38 -12.99 -1.34
CA ILE A 181 7.05 -13.39 -0.89
C ILE A 181 6.14 -13.57 -2.11
N SER A 182 5.43 -14.70 -2.16
CA SER A 182 4.41 -14.94 -3.18
C SER A 182 3.27 -13.93 -3.06
N ILE A 183 3.00 -13.18 -4.12
CA ILE A 183 1.91 -12.19 -4.17
C ILE A 183 0.56 -12.87 -3.94
N ASP A 184 0.34 -14.05 -4.54
CA ASP A 184 -0.89 -14.82 -4.36
C ASP A 184 -1.11 -15.24 -2.89
N LYS A 185 -0.05 -15.70 -2.21
CA LYS A 185 -0.13 -16.04 -0.80
C LYS A 185 -0.42 -14.80 0.07
N TYR A 186 0.23 -13.69 -0.26
CA TYR A 186 0.05 -12.41 0.43
C TYR A 186 -1.41 -11.92 0.33
N ILE A 187 -1.98 -11.86 -0.86
CA ILE A 187 -3.37 -11.44 -1.07
C ILE A 187 -4.34 -12.37 -0.34
N ARG A 188 -4.13 -13.69 -0.47
CA ARG A 188 -4.98 -14.68 0.22
C ARG A 188 -4.94 -14.55 1.74
N LEU A 189 -3.82 -14.12 2.32
CA LEU A 189 -3.75 -13.92 3.76
C LEU A 189 -4.71 -12.81 4.21
N PHE A 190 -4.81 -11.72 3.45
CA PHE A 190 -5.75 -10.63 3.73
C PHE A 190 -7.21 -11.05 3.50
N ASP A 191 -7.51 -11.77 2.41
CA ASP A 191 -8.87 -12.28 2.13
C ASP A 191 -9.40 -13.22 3.22
N LEU A 192 -8.52 -13.81 4.00
CA LEU A 192 -8.90 -14.76 5.05
C LEU A 192 -9.10 -14.09 6.41
N GLN A 193 -8.65 -12.82 6.57
CA GLN A 193 -8.77 -12.05 7.81
C GLN A 193 -9.93 -11.03 7.77
N THR A 194 -10.52 -10.84 6.59
CA THR A 194 -11.76 -10.07 6.38
C THR A 194 -12.97 -10.98 6.34
#